data_9bf8f66d7ec65d4bd31637f33a5e33b7
#
_entry.id   9bf8f66d7ec65d4bd31637f33a5e33b7
#
_cell.length_a   1.000
_cell.length_b   1.000
_cell.length_c   1.000
_cell.angle_alpha   90.00
_cell.angle_beta   90.00
_cell.angle_gamma   90.00
#
_symmetry.space_group_name_H-M   'P 1'
#
loop_
_entity.id
_entity.type
_entity.pdbx_description
1 polymer ?
#
loop_
_entity_poly.entity_id
_entity_poly.type
_entity_poly.pdbx_seq_one_letter_code
_entity_poly.pdbx_strand_id
1 'polypeptide(L)'
;GLRKNAFVGGIRDHAGYEHSKTAYSGGMKYYEEWGYVPDGRKDVEGMHTTGASMTLEYAYQDWCLAQMAKTMGKLQDYEFFMKRSKNYRHLWNPESGYMQPRGIDGDWLPCFDPLELTEKGGFCESNSAIYSYYVPHDMTGLIELYGGADKYIERLNANFEKSEPYGFFRSNKTKEGNWTDYGNQPGT
;
A
#
# COMPACT_ATOMS: atom_id res chain seq x y z
N GLY A 1 23.32 -8.10 -3.11
CA GLY A 1 22.80 -6.90 -3.75
C GLY A 1 21.28 -6.73 -3.57
N LEU A 2 20.64 -5.89 -4.37
CA LEU A 2 19.23 -5.48 -4.22
C LEU A 2 18.26 -6.66 -4.14
N ARG A 3 18.49 -7.73 -4.93
CA ARG A 3 17.65 -8.94 -4.85
C ARG A 3 17.57 -9.50 -3.42
N LYS A 4 18.71 -9.64 -2.72
CA LYS A 4 18.75 -10.14 -1.35
C LYS A 4 17.91 -9.28 -0.40
N ASN A 5 17.91 -7.97 -0.61
CA ASN A 5 17.19 -7.02 0.25
C ASN A 5 15.66 -7.13 0.13
N ALA A 6 15.13 -7.79 -0.90
CA ALA A 6 13.72 -7.97 -1.16
C ALA A 6 13.13 -9.29 -0.60
N PHE A 7 13.87 -9.96 0.27
CA PHE A 7 13.48 -11.23 0.89
C PHE A 7 13.69 -11.20 2.41
N VAL A 8 13.16 -12.21 3.09
CA VAL A 8 13.35 -12.41 4.53
C VAL A 8 14.85 -12.30 4.88
N GLY A 9 15.16 -11.57 5.94
CA GLY A 9 16.52 -11.25 6.36
C GLY A 9 17.24 -10.19 5.50
N GLY A 10 16.54 -9.59 4.54
CA GLY A 10 17.01 -8.45 3.78
C GLY A 10 16.62 -7.11 4.41
N ILE A 11 17.00 -6.00 3.77
CA ILE A 11 16.76 -4.66 4.33
C ILE A 11 15.28 -4.33 4.49
N ARG A 12 14.41 -4.88 3.62
CA ARG A 12 12.95 -4.68 3.75
C ARG A 12 12.40 -5.27 5.05
N ASP A 13 12.98 -6.36 5.53
CA ASP A 13 12.58 -6.98 6.79
C ASP A 13 12.87 -6.11 8.01
N HIS A 14 13.80 -5.17 7.86
CA HIS A 14 14.18 -4.21 8.89
C HIS A 14 13.50 -2.85 8.72
N ALA A 15 12.56 -2.73 7.79
CA ALA A 15 11.81 -1.49 7.59
C ALA A 15 11.09 -1.07 8.89
N GLY A 16 11.25 0.18 9.29
CA GLY A 16 10.67 0.69 10.54
C GLY A 16 11.42 0.29 11.83
N TYR A 17 12.56 -0.40 11.74
CA TYR A 17 13.33 -0.83 12.91
C TYR A 17 13.71 0.32 13.84
N GLU A 18 14.07 1.47 13.29
CA GLU A 18 14.42 2.68 14.05
C GLU A 18 13.28 3.18 14.95
N HIS A 19 12.04 2.88 14.59
CA HIS A 19 10.84 3.23 15.35
C HIS A 19 10.36 2.08 16.22
N SER A 20 10.26 0.87 15.65
CA SER A 20 9.74 -0.31 16.35
C SER A 20 10.77 -1.00 17.23
N LYS A 21 12.06 -0.85 16.92
CA LYS A 21 13.18 -1.59 17.56
C LYS A 21 13.01 -3.11 17.53
N THR A 22 12.16 -3.60 16.64
CA THR A 22 11.84 -5.02 16.48
C THR A 22 12.46 -5.50 15.17
N ALA A 23 13.33 -6.52 15.25
CA ALA A 23 13.82 -7.19 14.06
C ALA A 23 12.65 -7.77 13.26
N TYR A 24 12.77 -7.76 11.93
CA TYR A 24 11.72 -8.26 11.01
C TYR A 24 10.40 -7.45 11.04
N SER A 25 10.46 -6.19 11.46
CA SER A 25 9.30 -5.28 11.45
C SER A 25 8.68 -5.09 10.07
N GLY A 26 9.47 -5.22 9.01
CA GLY A 26 9.01 -5.13 7.63
C GLY A 26 8.09 -6.25 7.15
N GLY A 27 7.95 -7.34 7.91
CA GLY A 27 6.97 -8.38 7.64
C GLY A 27 7.16 -9.17 6.36
N MET A 28 8.39 -9.29 5.88
CA MET A 28 8.69 -9.99 4.61
C MET A 28 8.26 -11.45 4.60
N LYS A 29 8.27 -12.14 5.73
CA LYS A 29 7.78 -13.52 5.82
C LYS A 29 6.32 -13.65 5.37
N TYR A 30 5.48 -12.69 5.74
CA TYR A 30 4.07 -12.66 5.33
C TYR A 30 3.92 -12.26 3.87
N TYR A 31 4.69 -11.26 3.43
CA TYR A 31 4.65 -10.81 2.05
C TYR A 31 5.11 -11.90 1.06
N GLU A 32 6.07 -12.74 1.44
CA GLU A 32 6.50 -13.88 0.64
C GLU A 32 5.48 -15.02 0.61
N GLU A 33 4.84 -15.30 1.73
CA GLU A 33 3.90 -16.42 1.88
C GLU A 33 2.49 -16.08 1.39
N TRP A 34 1.98 -14.89 1.76
CA TRP A 34 0.57 -14.52 1.52
C TRP A 34 0.38 -13.45 0.45
N GLY A 35 1.46 -12.82 0.00
CA GLY A 35 1.42 -11.72 -0.96
C GLY A 35 1.03 -10.37 -0.36
N TYR A 36 0.88 -10.26 0.97
CA TYR A 36 0.64 -9.00 1.66
C TYR A 36 1.23 -9.04 3.07
N VAL A 37 1.46 -7.87 3.63
CA VAL A 37 1.83 -7.71 5.04
C VAL A 37 0.55 -7.46 5.83
N PRO A 38 0.22 -8.30 6.83
CA PRO A 38 -1.01 -8.13 7.60
C PRO A 38 -0.90 -6.97 8.58
N ASP A 39 -2.03 -6.34 8.84
CA ASP A 39 -2.21 -5.41 9.96
C ASP A 39 -2.61 -6.16 11.24
N GLY A 40 -2.50 -5.47 12.39
CA GLY A 40 -2.82 -6.07 13.69
C GLY A 40 -1.83 -7.14 14.14
N ARG A 41 -0.62 -7.13 13.62
CA ARG A 41 0.46 -8.05 14.01
C ARG A 41 0.81 -7.84 15.48
N LYS A 42 1.00 -8.98 16.19
CA LYS A 42 1.41 -8.99 17.61
C LYS A 42 2.92 -9.23 17.79
N ASP A 43 3.63 -9.53 16.72
CA ASP A 43 5.06 -9.83 16.71
C ASP A 43 5.93 -8.59 16.48
N VAL A 44 5.30 -7.43 16.37
CA VAL A 44 5.99 -6.14 16.17
C VAL A 44 5.29 -5.06 16.99
N GLU A 45 6.08 -4.20 17.60
CA GLU A 45 5.63 -3.04 18.37
C GLU A 45 6.19 -1.76 17.74
N GLY A 46 5.51 -0.64 17.94
CA GLY A 46 5.98 0.68 17.54
C GLY A 46 5.19 1.30 16.39
N MET A 47 5.75 2.38 15.87
CA MET A 47 5.16 3.16 14.77
C MET A 47 5.49 2.55 13.42
N HIS A 48 4.68 2.88 12.41
CA HIS A 48 4.91 2.50 11.01
C HIS A 48 4.89 0.99 10.73
N THR A 49 4.02 0.27 11.46
CA THR A 49 3.78 -1.16 11.23
C THR A 49 2.57 -1.43 10.36
N THR A 50 2.17 -0.46 9.57
CA THR A 50 0.99 -0.43 8.72
C THR A 50 1.18 -1.33 7.49
N GLY A 51 0.58 -2.51 7.52
CA GLY A 51 0.82 -3.57 6.54
C GLY A 51 0.33 -3.23 5.15
N ALA A 52 -0.77 -2.47 5.03
CA ALA A 52 -1.30 -2.07 3.74
C ALA A 52 -0.31 -1.16 3.00
N SER A 53 0.24 -0.12 3.66
CA SER A 53 1.28 0.73 3.07
C SER A 53 2.51 -0.08 2.65
N MET A 54 3.01 -0.97 3.53
CA MET A 54 4.16 -1.82 3.22
C MET A 54 3.91 -2.68 1.98
N THR A 55 2.72 -3.26 1.87
CA THR A 55 2.35 -4.11 0.73
C THR A 55 2.40 -3.34 -0.59
N LEU A 56 1.82 -2.13 -0.62
CA LEU A 56 1.81 -1.28 -1.81
C LEU A 56 3.23 -0.84 -2.20
N GLU A 57 4.02 -0.40 -1.23
CA GLU A 57 5.42 -0.02 -1.45
C GLU A 57 6.26 -1.19 -1.95
N TYR A 58 6.12 -2.37 -1.38
CA TYR A 58 6.87 -3.54 -1.81
C TYR A 58 6.48 -3.97 -3.22
N ALA A 59 5.20 -3.87 -3.59
CA ALA A 59 4.76 -4.16 -4.95
C ALA A 59 5.42 -3.23 -5.98
N TYR A 60 5.48 -1.94 -5.69
CA TYR A 60 6.19 -0.98 -6.55
C TYR A 60 7.70 -1.25 -6.62
N GLN A 61 8.33 -1.49 -5.48
CA GLN A 61 9.76 -1.82 -5.42
C GLN A 61 10.10 -3.11 -6.17
N ASP A 62 9.20 -4.10 -6.15
CA ASP A 62 9.37 -5.34 -6.92
C ASP A 62 9.30 -5.08 -8.42
N TRP A 63 8.41 -4.21 -8.88
CA TRP A 63 8.40 -3.77 -10.26
C TRP A 63 9.73 -3.10 -10.66
N CYS A 64 10.27 -2.22 -9.81
CA CYS A 64 11.57 -1.61 -10.05
C CYS A 64 12.70 -2.66 -10.16
N LEU A 65 12.70 -3.66 -9.29
CA LEU A 65 13.65 -4.79 -9.35
C LEU A 65 13.47 -5.59 -10.63
N ALA A 66 12.24 -5.81 -11.08
CA ALA A 66 11.95 -6.50 -12.33
C ALA A 66 12.54 -5.74 -13.52
N GLN A 67 12.34 -4.41 -13.60
CA GLN A 67 12.91 -3.61 -14.70
C GLN A 67 14.44 -3.68 -14.72
N MET A 68 15.08 -3.61 -13.56
CA MET A 68 16.52 -3.76 -13.43
C MET A 68 16.97 -5.17 -13.88
N ALA A 69 16.30 -6.22 -13.42
CA ALA A 69 16.59 -7.59 -13.79
C ALA A 69 16.49 -7.81 -15.32
N LYS A 70 15.45 -7.24 -15.94
CA LYS A 70 15.24 -7.26 -17.40
C LYS A 70 16.44 -6.63 -18.13
N THR A 71 16.85 -5.43 -17.70
CA THR A 71 17.99 -4.73 -18.30
C THR A 71 19.31 -5.51 -18.15
N MET A 72 19.44 -6.27 -17.07
CA MET A 72 20.61 -7.12 -16.80
C MET A 72 20.54 -8.50 -17.45
N GLY A 73 19.50 -8.81 -18.23
CA GLY A 73 19.29 -10.11 -18.85
C GLY A 73 18.93 -11.25 -17.88
N LYS A 74 18.52 -10.93 -16.64
CA LYS A 74 18.14 -11.90 -15.60
C LYS A 74 16.64 -12.21 -15.69
N LEU A 75 16.25 -12.95 -16.71
CA LEU A 75 14.86 -13.19 -17.07
C LEU A 75 14.05 -13.86 -15.95
N GLN A 76 14.62 -14.82 -15.24
CA GLN A 76 13.93 -15.49 -14.12
C GLN A 76 13.60 -14.50 -12.98
N ASP A 77 14.56 -13.64 -12.62
CA ASP A 77 14.31 -12.60 -11.62
C ASP A 77 13.27 -11.58 -12.13
N TYR A 78 13.31 -11.25 -13.42
CA TYR A 78 12.30 -10.39 -14.05
C TYR A 78 10.89 -10.96 -13.90
N GLU A 79 10.67 -12.20 -14.31
CA GLU A 79 9.37 -12.87 -14.22
C GLU A 79 8.88 -12.97 -12.78
N PHE A 80 9.77 -13.36 -11.87
CA PHE A 80 9.45 -13.47 -10.45
C PHE A 80 8.98 -12.14 -9.86
N PHE A 81 9.74 -11.07 -10.04
CA PHE A 81 9.41 -9.77 -9.49
C PHE A 81 8.22 -9.11 -10.21
N MET A 82 8.04 -9.32 -11.52
CA MET A 82 6.84 -8.88 -12.23
C MET A 82 5.56 -9.54 -11.69
N LYS A 83 5.61 -10.83 -11.35
CA LYS A 83 4.49 -11.51 -10.70
C LYS A 83 4.21 -10.89 -9.32
N ARG A 84 5.24 -10.74 -8.51
CA ARG A 84 5.12 -10.23 -7.14
C ARG A 84 4.72 -8.75 -7.08
N SER A 85 5.05 -7.96 -8.10
CA SER A 85 4.59 -6.56 -8.22
C SER A 85 3.07 -6.41 -8.34
N LYS A 86 2.34 -7.50 -8.59
CA LYS A 86 0.88 -7.50 -8.60
C LYS A 86 0.25 -7.72 -7.23
N ASN A 87 1.05 -7.88 -6.20
CA ASN A 87 0.58 -8.17 -4.85
C ASN A 87 -0.30 -7.07 -4.24
N TYR A 88 -0.25 -5.83 -4.73
CA TYR A 88 -1.19 -4.77 -4.37
C TYR A 88 -2.66 -5.21 -4.51
N ARG A 89 -2.96 -6.14 -5.44
CA ARG A 89 -4.32 -6.66 -5.68
C ARG A 89 -4.90 -7.41 -4.48
N HIS A 90 -4.07 -7.93 -3.57
CA HIS A 90 -4.52 -8.57 -2.33
C HIS A 90 -5.20 -7.61 -1.36
N LEU A 91 -4.94 -6.31 -1.51
CA LEU A 91 -5.56 -5.27 -0.68
C LEU A 91 -6.84 -4.71 -1.29
N TRP A 92 -7.13 -4.98 -2.56
CA TRP A 92 -8.33 -4.44 -3.18
C TRP A 92 -9.58 -5.17 -2.69
N ASN A 93 -10.44 -4.44 -1.98
CA ASN A 93 -11.75 -4.96 -1.60
C ASN A 93 -12.82 -4.44 -2.58
N PRO A 94 -13.41 -5.30 -3.42
CA PRO A 94 -14.41 -4.89 -4.40
C PRO A 94 -15.72 -4.39 -3.78
N GLU A 95 -16.02 -4.78 -2.53
CA GLU A 95 -17.23 -4.32 -1.83
C GLU A 95 -17.10 -2.86 -1.37
N SER A 96 -15.94 -2.50 -0.83
CA SER A 96 -15.67 -1.11 -0.42
C SER A 96 -15.22 -0.24 -1.59
N GLY A 97 -14.61 -0.82 -2.61
CA GLY A 97 -13.97 -0.11 -3.73
C GLY A 97 -12.70 0.64 -3.33
N TYR A 98 -11.98 0.12 -2.33
CA TYR A 98 -10.74 0.71 -1.82
C TYR A 98 -9.68 -0.37 -1.55
N MET A 99 -8.42 0.06 -1.46
CA MET A 99 -7.38 -0.73 -0.81
C MET A 99 -7.70 -0.81 0.67
N GLN A 100 -7.93 -2.01 1.18
CA GLN A 100 -8.32 -2.25 2.57
C GLN A 100 -7.28 -3.15 3.24
N PRO A 101 -6.88 -2.85 4.48
CA PRO A 101 -5.98 -3.71 5.23
C PRO A 101 -6.58 -5.09 5.51
N ARG A 102 -5.72 -6.10 5.56
CA ARG A 102 -6.08 -7.45 5.94
C ARG A 102 -5.35 -7.88 7.21
N GLY A 103 -6.05 -8.61 8.03
CA GLY A 103 -5.48 -9.19 9.24
C GLY A 103 -4.64 -10.44 8.98
N ILE A 104 -4.07 -10.97 10.07
CA ILE A 104 -3.25 -12.19 10.05
C ILE A 104 -4.06 -13.46 9.74
N ASP A 105 -5.35 -13.42 9.92
CA ASP A 105 -6.32 -14.46 9.55
C ASP A 105 -6.73 -14.42 8.07
N GLY A 106 -6.32 -13.38 7.35
CA GLY A 106 -6.67 -13.16 5.96
C GLY A 106 -7.96 -12.40 5.74
N ASP A 107 -8.69 -12.10 6.80
CA ASP A 107 -9.92 -11.33 6.72
C ASP A 107 -9.64 -9.82 6.58
N TRP A 108 -10.60 -9.09 6.03
CA TRP A 108 -10.55 -7.64 6.02
C TRP A 108 -10.63 -7.09 7.44
N LEU A 109 -9.83 -6.09 7.77
CA LEU A 109 -9.94 -5.45 9.08
C LEU A 109 -11.35 -4.87 9.26
N PRO A 110 -11.98 -5.13 10.40
CA PRO A 110 -13.35 -4.66 10.68
C PRO A 110 -13.38 -3.14 10.88
N CYS A 111 -14.58 -2.56 10.79
CA CYS A 111 -14.82 -1.14 11.01
C CYS A 111 -13.99 -0.23 10.09
N PHE A 112 -13.81 -0.67 8.85
CA PHE A 112 -13.03 0.05 7.86
C PHE A 112 -13.65 1.41 7.53
N ASP A 113 -12.81 2.44 7.61
CA ASP A 113 -13.12 3.79 7.19
C ASP A 113 -12.01 4.27 6.24
N PRO A 114 -12.31 4.54 4.97
CA PRO A 114 -11.31 4.96 4.01
C PRO A 114 -10.65 6.31 4.32
N LEU A 115 -11.24 7.11 5.21
CA LEU A 115 -10.74 8.42 5.62
C LEU A 115 -9.97 8.40 6.95
N GLU A 116 -9.79 7.23 7.56
CA GLU A 116 -9.04 7.11 8.82
C GLU A 116 -7.55 7.43 8.60
N LEU A 117 -7.06 8.46 9.28
CA LEU A 117 -5.67 8.94 9.18
C LEU A 117 -4.74 8.38 10.24
N THR A 118 -5.26 7.65 11.21
CA THR A 118 -4.40 7.02 12.22
C THR A 118 -3.85 5.70 11.69
N GLU A 119 -2.80 5.19 12.33
CA GLU A 119 -2.23 3.88 11.99
C GLU A 119 -3.25 2.73 12.07
N LYS A 120 -4.37 2.93 12.77
CA LYS A 120 -5.50 1.99 12.80
C LYS A 120 -6.14 1.77 11.44
N GLY A 121 -6.01 2.73 10.53
CA GLY A 121 -6.46 2.62 9.14
C GLY A 121 -5.58 1.73 8.27
N GLY A 122 -4.42 1.28 8.77
CA GLY A 122 -3.48 0.42 8.04
C GLY A 122 -2.57 1.14 7.06
N PHE A 123 -2.59 2.48 7.05
CA PHE A 123 -1.80 3.31 6.14
C PHE A 123 -0.92 4.29 6.91
N CYS A 124 0.35 4.33 6.55
CA CYS A 124 1.34 5.22 7.16
C CYS A 124 1.10 6.65 6.71
N GLU A 125 0.91 7.56 7.68
CA GLU A 125 0.75 9.01 7.48
C GLU A 125 -0.33 9.42 6.47
N SER A 126 -1.25 8.51 6.11
CA SER A 126 -2.32 8.75 5.15
C SER A 126 -3.53 7.86 5.42
N ASN A 127 -4.37 7.70 4.42
CA ASN A 127 -5.57 6.89 4.48
C ASN A 127 -5.80 6.07 3.19
N SER A 128 -6.77 5.19 3.24
CA SER A 128 -7.12 4.34 2.11
C SER A 128 -7.63 5.11 0.90
N ALA A 129 -8.38 6.20 1.10
CA ALA A 129 -8.94 6.98 -0.01
C ALA A 129 -7.85 7.52 -0.94
N ILE A 130 -6.68 7.84 -0.37
CA ILE A 130 -5.50 8.33 -1.10
C ILE A 130 -4.65 7.15 -1.60
N TYR A 131 -4.28 6.23 -0.71
CA TYR A 131 -3.43 5.09 -1.08
C TYR A 131 -4.05 4.15 -2.12
N SER A 132 -5.38 4.17 -2.29
CA SER A 132 -6.06 3.38 -3.33
C SER A 132 -5.67 3.79 -4.76
N TYR A 133 -5.01 4.93 -4.92
CA TYR A 133 -4.45 5.37 -6.21
C TYR A 133 -2.94 5.07 -6.34
N TYR A 134 -2.30 4.62 -5.26
CA TYR A 134 -0.85 4.39 -5.25
C TYR A 134 -0.47 3.03 -5.88
N VAL A 135 -0.62 2.93 -7.19
CA VAL A 135 -0.13 1.81 -8.01
C VAL A 135 0.54 2.36 -9.28
N PRO A 136 1.61 3.18 -9.15
CA PRO A 136 2.19 3.91 -10.28
C PRO A 136 2.79 3.00 -11.36
N HIS A 137 3.09 1.76 -11.01
CA HIS A 137 3.70 0.77 -11.89
C HIS A 137 2.71 -0.06 -12.72
N ASP A 138 1.41 0.01 -12.40
CA ASP A 138 0.37 -0.80 -13.03
C ASP A 138 -0.98 -0.06 -13.11
N MET A 139 -0.96 1.11 -13.73
CA MET A 139 -2.18 1.93 -13.88
C MET A 139 -3.30 1.20 -14.63
N THR A 140 -2.96 0.38 -15.63
CA THR A 140 -3.95 -0.44 -16.34
C THR A 140 -4.63 -1.42 -15.37
N GLY A 141 -3.85 -2.13 -14.56
CA GLY A 141 -4.39 -3.07 -13.58
C GLY A 141 -5.19 -2.39 -12.48
N LEU A 142 -4.81 -1.18 -12.08
CA LEU A 142 -5.59 -0.38 -11.13
C LEU A 142 -6.94 0.04 -11.73
N ILE A 143 -6.95 0.56 -12.94
CA ILE A 143 -8.17 0.95 -13.65
C ILE A 143 -9.12 -0.24 -13.81
N GLU A 144 -8.59 -1.44 -14.09
CA GLU A 144 -9.39 -2.68 -14.13
C GLU A 144 -10.08 -2.96 -12.78
N LEU A 145 -9.38 -2.78 -11.66
CA LEU A 145 -9.96 -2.97 -10.32
C LEU A 145 -11.11 -2.02 -10.04
N TYR A 146 -11.02 -0.79 -10.51
CA TYR A 146 -12.12 0.18 -10.42
C TYR A 146 -13.30 -0.15 -11.35
N GLY A 147 -13.13 -1.10 -12.27
CA GLY A 147 -14.15 -1.51 -13.23
C GLY A 147 -14.16 -0.71 -14.53
N GLY A 148 -13.00 -0.15 -14.91
CA GLY A 148 -12.75 0.55 -16.16
C GLY A 148 -12.47 2.05 -16.00
N ALA A 149 -12.03 2.66 -17.09
CA ALA A 149 -11.55 4.04 -17.09
C ALA A 149 -12.61 5.06 -16.65
N ASP A 150 -13.85 4.89 -17.08
CA ASP A 150 -14.92 5.84 -16.75
C ASP A 150 -15.17 5.86 -15.23
N LYS A 151 -15.25 4.68 -14.59
CA LYS A 151 -15.46 4.57 -13.14
C LYS A 151 -14.25 5.08 -12.35
N TYR A 152 -13.05 4.83 -12.86
CA TYR A 152 -11.82 5.35 -12.26
C TYR A 152 -11.81 6.88 -12.26
N ILE A 153 -12.13 7.50 -13.41
CA ILE A 153 -12.19 8.97 -13.56
C ILE A 153 -13.30 9.56 -12.68
N GLU A 154 -14.49 8.95 -12.71
CA GLU A 154 -15.61 9.36 -11.85
C GLU A 154 -15.21 9.37 -10.37
N ARG A 155 -14.57 8.30 -9.91
CA ARG A 155 -14.11 8.18 -8.53
C ARG A 155 -13.05 9.20 -8.16
N LEU A 156 -12.08 9.41 -9.06
CA LEU A 156 -11.01 10.39 -8.87
C LEU A 156 -11.59 11.81 -8.78
N ASN A 157 -12.46 12.18 -9.72
CA ASN A 157 -13.13 13.49 -9.71
C ASN A 157 -13.95 13.69 -8.41
N ALA A 158 -14.71 12.67 -8.00
CA ALA A 158 -15.48 12.75 -6.76
C ALA A 158 -14.62 12.99 -5.52
N ASN A 159 -13.39 12.45 -5.49
CA ASN A 159 -12.46 12.73 -4.39
C ASN A 159 -12.00 14.19 -4.38
N PHE A 160 -11.68 14.75 -5.54
CA PHE A 160 -11.32 16.18 -5.65
C PHE A 160 -12.50 17.10 -5.29
N GLU A 161 -13.70 16.82 -5.81
CA GLU A 161 -14.91 17.58 -5.51
C GLU A 161 -15.24 17.58 -4.01
N LYS A 162 -15.09 16.43 -3.35
CA LYS A 162 -15.29 16.31 -1.90
C LYS A 162 -14.24 17.05 -1.08
N SER A 163 -13.03 17.23 -1.62
CA SER A 163 -11.94 17.93 -0.93
C SER A 163 -11.94 19.43 -1.17
N GLU A 164 -12.54 19.90 -2.26
CA GLU A 164 -12.56 21.33 -2.63
C GLU A 164 -13.05 22.24 -1.49
N PRO A 165 -14.18 21.95 -0.78
CA PRO A 165 -14.66 22.79 0.32
C PRO A 165 -13.67 22.94 1.48
N TYR A 166 -12.69 22.05 1.58
CA TYR A 166 -11.67 22.04 2.64
C TYR A 166 -10.33 22.57 2.15
N GLY A 167 -10.24 23.03 0.90
CA GLY A 167 -9.05 23.64 0.31
C GLY A 167 -7.93 22.66 -0.04
N PHE A 168 -8.22 21.38 -0.20
CA PHE A 168 -7.27 20.30 -0.52
C PHE A 168 -6.11 20.15 0.47
N PHE A 169 -6.26 20.67 1.68
CA PHE A 169 -5.25 20.55 2.72
C PHE A 169 -5.72 19.62 3.82
N ARG A 170 -4.79 19.03 4.52
CA ARG A 170 -5.06 18.28 5.73
C ARG A 170 -5.92 19.11 6.67
N SER A 171 -7.15 18.69 6.83
CA SER A 171 -8.06 19.31 7.76
C SER A 171 -8.02 18.57 9.09
N ASN A 172 -7.42 19.19 10.09
CA ASN A 172 -7.56 18.72 11.47
C ASN A 172 -8.97 18.94 12.04
N LYS A 173 -9.88 19.50 11.25
CA LYS A 173 -11.19 19.92 11.72
C LYS A 173 -12.29 18.89 11.46
N THR A 174 -12.25 18.23 10.30
CA THR A 174 -13.26 17.23 9.94
C THR A 174 -12.63 16.10 9.12
N LYS A 175 -13.20 14.90 9.25
CA LYS A 175 -12.77 13.71 8.51
C LYS A 175 -13.06 13.82 7.02
N GLU A 176 -14.13 14.53 6.67
CA GLU A 176 -14.56 14.73 5.30
C GLU A 176 -13.57 15.51 4.46
N GLY A 177 -12.68 16.28 5.08
CA GLY A 177 -11.58 16.97 4.39
C GLY A 177 -10.40 16.07 3.97
N ASN A 178 -10.41 14.80 4.35
CA ASN A 178 -9.26 13.90 4.17
C ASN A 178 -9.26 13.11 2.84
N TRP A 179 -10.07 13.49 1.87
CA TRP A 179 -10.14 12.80 0.56
C TRP A 179 -8.90 13.01 -0.32
N THR A 180 -8.24 14.15 -0.15
CA THR A 180 -7.01 14.50 -0.87
C THR A 180 -6.06 15.22 0.09
N ASP A 181 -5.64 14.54 1.15
CA ASP A 181 -4.66 15.10 2.07
C ASP A 181 -3.25 15.00 1.46
N TYR A 182 -2.66 16.14 1.18
CA TYR A 182 -1.31 16.23 0.64
C TYR A 182 -0.20 16.29 1.70
N GLY A 183 -0.50 16.06 2.96
CA GLY A 183 0.46 16.20 4.06
C GLY A 183 1.84 15.62 3.75
N ASN A 184 2.08 14.38 4.08
CA ASN A 184 3.34 13.66 3.80
C ASN A 184 3.14 12.52 2.80
N GLN A 185 2.29 12.69 1.81
CA GLN A 185 1.79 11.56 1.05
C GLN A 185 2.74 11.13 -0.05
N PRO A 186 3.22 9.87 -0.05
CA PRO A 186 3.94 9.36 -1.20
C PRO A 186 3.00 9.25 -2.39
N GLY A 187 3.38 9.83 -3.50
CA GLY A 187 2.67 9.69 -4.77
C GLY A 187 1.50 10.65 -5.00
N THR A 188 1.35 11.66 -4.20
CA THR A 188 0.43 12.77 -4.47
C THR A 188 1.09 13.86 -5.31
#